data_76d14d0845a2463e03cad66e0f62486d
#
_entry.id   76d14d0845a2463e03cad66e0f62486d
#
_cell.length_a   1.000
_cell.length_b   1.000
_cell.length_c   1.000
_cell.angle_alpha   90.00
_cell.angle_beta   90.00
_cell.angle_gamma   90.00
#
_symmetry.space_group_name_H-M   'P 1'
#
loop_
_entity.id
_entity.type
_entity.pdbx_description
1 polymer ?
#
loop_
_entity_poly.entity_id
_entity_poly.type
_entity_poly.pdbx_seq_one_letter_code
_entity_poly.pdbx_strand_id
1 'polypeptide(L)'
;MSSSFEEGLKGASEKVAEFHEEKSTLKKLQHWLHQTPAAVPMIVLVVALIIFGLLSPNFFKAMTLSTILQQIAIVGIIGCAQTVVILTAGIDLSVGAIAVFSSVLMGQMTFRYGIPAPLAIVIGLGLGTLMGFINGYLIAKIKLPP
;
A
#
# COMPACT_ATOMS: atom_id res chain seq x y z
N MET A 1 4.89 -33.78 55.04
CA MET A 1 4.74 -32.36 54.66
C MET A 1 5.54 -31.99 53.41
N SER A 2 6.45 -32.79 52.88
CA SER A 2 7.29 -32.53 51.73
C SER A 2 6.63 -32.89 50.38
N SER A 3 5.80 -33.94 50.32
CA SER A 3 5.23 -34.46 49.07
C SER A 3 4.20 -33.52 48.42
N SER A 4 3.36 -32.87 49.18
CA SER A 4 2.34 -31.96 48.66
C SER A 4 2.93 -30.63 48.10
N PHE A 5 4.09 -30.23 48.60
CA PHE A 5 4.81 -29.06 48.12
C PHE A 5 5.53 -29.37 46.81
N GLU A 6 6.11 -30.58 46.66
CA GLU A 6 6.74 -31.03 45.44
C GLU A 6 5.73 -31.24 44.29
N GLU A 7 4.53 -31.76 44.59
CA GLU A 7 3.44 -31.88 43.60
C GLU A 7 2.95 -30.50 43.15
N GLY A 8 2.85 -29.52 44.06
CA GLY A 8 2.50 -28.15 43.73
C GLY A 8 3.54 -27.48 42.84
N LEU A 9 4.83 -27.72 43.11
CA LEU A 9 5.92 -27.19 42.27
C LEU A 9 5.95 -27.81 40.86
N LYS A 10 5.72 -29.13 40.74
CA LYS A 10 5.61 -29.81 39.45
C LYS A 10 4.45 -29.29 38.61
N GLY A 11 3.26 -29.16 39.20
CA GLY A 11 2.10 -28.59 38.50
C GLY A 11 2.27 -27.15 38.11
N ALA A 12 2.98 -26.33 38.88
CA ALA A 12 3.32 -24.97 38.52
C ALA A 12 4.37 -24.93 37.38
N SER A 13 5.37 -25.81 37.39
CA SER A 13 6.38 -25.88 36.33
C SER A 13 5.83 -26.37 35.01
N GLU A 14 4.87 -27.34 35.02
CA GLU A 14 4.18 -27.81 33.82
C GLU A 14 3.33 -26.70 33.19
N LYS A 15 2.56 -25.96 33.99
CA LYS A 15 1.79 -24.80 33.51
C LYS A 15 2.69 -23.69 32.91
N VAL A 16 3.83 -23.40 33.54
CA VAL A 16 4.79 -22.46 33.03
C VAL A 16 5.44 -22.94 31.71
N ALA A 17 5.71 -24.21 31.59
CA ALA A 17 6.22 -24.82 30.36
C ALA A 17 5.19 -24.75 29.22
N GLU A 18 3.90 -25.04 29.51
CA GLU A 18 2.80 -24.97 28.57
C GLU A 18 2.61 -23.52 28.04
N PHE A 19 2.66 -22.50 28.91
CA PHE A 19 2.65 -21.09 28.51
C PHE A 19 3.89 -20.68 27.71
N HIS A 20 5.03 -21.34 27.90
CA HIS A 20 6.25 -21.07 27.12
C HIS A 20 6.18 -21.69 25.72
N GLU A 21 5.55 -22.83 25.55
CA GLU A 21 5.38 -23.48 24.24
C GLU A 21 4.40 -22.73 23.36
N GLU A 22 3.25 -22.29 23.87
CA GLU A 22 2.29 -21.48 23.11
C GLU A 22 2.91 -20.15 22.67
N LYS A 23 3.69 -19.50 23.53
CA LYS A 23 4.41 -18.26 23.17
C LYS A 23 5.52 -18.51 22.13
N SER A 24 6.04 -19.74 22.03
CA SER A 24 7.11 -20.08 21.07
C SER A 24 6.61 -20.09 19.63
N THR A 25 5.44 -20.64 19.33
CA THR A 25 4.86 -20.69 17.98
C THR A 25 4.41 -19.33 17.51
N LEU A 26 3.75 -18.56 18.36
CA LEU A 26 3.37 -17.17 18.06
C LEU A 26 4.60 -16.28 17.86
N LYS A 27 5.63 -16.45 18.67
CA LYS A 27 6.89 -15.70 18.52
C LYS A 27 7.63 -16.07 17.23
N LYS A 28 7.63 -17.35 16.84
CA LYS A 28 8.20 -17.78 15.55
C LYS A 28 7.45 -17.17 14.36
N LEU A 29 6.12 -17.19 14.41
CA LEU A 29 5.28 -16.56 13.39
C LEU A 29 5.51 -15.05 13.34
N GLN A 30 5.53 -14.38 14.48
CA GLN A 30 5.79 -12.96 14.60
C GLN A 30 7.19 -12.60 14.10
N HIS A 31 8.20 -13.39 14.43
CA HIS A 31 9.57 -13.19 13.96
C HIS A 31 9.68 -13.37 12.43
N TRP A 32 9.02 -14.39 11.88
CA TRP A 32 8.96 -14.61 10.43
C TRP A 32 8.24 -13.47 9.70
N LEU A 33 7.12 -12.98 10.25
CA LEU A 33 6.43 -11.82 9.68
C LEU A 33 7.28 -10.54 9.74
N HIS A 34 8.08 -10.35 10.78
CA HIS A 34 8.99 -9.20 10.88
C HIS A 34 10.17 -9.29 9.91
N GLN A 35 10.65 -10.50 9.61
CA GLN A 35 11.73 -10.70 8.65
C GLN A 35 11.28 -10.57 7.20
N THR A 36 10.00 -10.75 6.93
CA THR A 36 9.41 -10.64 5.58
C THR A 36 8.27 -9.64 5.57
N PRO A 37 8.57 -8.31 5.51
CA PRO A 37 7.53 -7.27 5.58
C PRO A 37 6.50 -7.36 4.45
N ALA A 38 6.87 -8.00 3.32
CA ALA A 38 5.96 -8.25 2.22
C ALA A 38 4.98 -9.43 2.45
N ALA A 39 5.19 -10.25 3.48
CA ALA A 39 4.35 -11.43 3.73
C ALA A 39 2.92 -11.05 4.13
N VAL A 40 2.76 -10.05 4.97
CA VAL A 40 1.43 -9.60 5.42
C VAL A 40 0.56 -9.10 4.26
N PRO A 41 1.02 -8.15 3.42
CA PRO A 41 0.28 -7.74 2.23
C PRO A 41 -0.01 -8.88 1.27
N MET A 42 0.93 -9.83 1.10
CA MET A 42 0.74 -10.98 0.23
C MET A 42 -0.35 -11.92 0.73
N ILE A 43 -0.38 -12.21 2.04
CA ILE A 43 -1.44 -13.04 2.66
C ILE A 43 -2.79 -12.35 2.50
N VAL A 44 -2.87 -11.06 2.78
CA VAL A 44 -4.12 -10.28 2.61
C VAL A 44 -4.59 -10.31 1.16
N LEU A 45 -3.68 -10.17 0.20
CA LEU A 45 -4.00 -10.26 -1.23
C LEU A 45 -4.58 -11.64 -1.59
N VAL A 46 -3.92 -12.73 -1.17
CA VAL A 46 -4.39 -14.09 -1.46
C VAL A 46 -5.76 -14.34 -0.83
N VAL A 47 -5.95 -13.95 0.42
CA VAL A 47 -7.25 -14.07 1.12
C VAL A 47 -8.33 -13.27 0.39
N ALA A 48 -8.03 -12.03 -0.02
CA ALA A 48 -8.95 -11.20 -0.77
C ALA A 48 -9.33 -11.83 -2.13
N LEU A 49 -8.35 -12.35 -2.88
CA LEU A 49 -8.60 -13.04 -4.15
C LEU A 49 -9.51 -14.26 -3.98
N ILE A 50 -9.32 -15.04 -2.91
CA ILE A 50 -10.17 -16.20 -2.61
C ILE A 50 -11.59 -15.73 -2.26
N ILE A 51 -11.72 -14.77 -1.35
CA ILE A 51 -13.02 -14.27 -0.91
C ILE A 51 -13.80 -13.69 -2.08
N PHE A 52 -13.22 -12.77 -2.85
CA PHE A 52 -13.90 -12.14 -3.99
C PHE A 52 -14.14 -13.11 -5.13
N GLY A 53 -13.24 -14.07 -5.34
CA GLY A 53 -13.42 -15.14 -6.32
C GLY A 53 -14.59 -16.06 -6.00
N LEU A 54 -14.87 -16.31 -4.72
CA LEU A 54 -16.00 -17.11 -4.27
C LEU A 54 -17.32 -16.32 -4.26
N LEU A 55 -17.27 -15.02 -3.87
CA LEU A 55 -18.46 -14.17 -3.77
C LEU A 55 -18.96 -13.69 -5.13
N SER A 56 -18.10 -13.50 -6.11
CA SER A 56 -18.47 -12.94 -7.41
C SER A 56 -18.13 -13.88 -8.57
N PRO A 57 -19.14 -14.46 -9.24
CA PRO A 57 -18.91 -15.35 -10.40
C PRO A 57 -18.16 -14.68 -11.57
N ASN A 58 -18.18 -13.35 -11.59
CA ASN A 58 -17.57 -12.55 -12.65
C ASN A 58 -16.18 -12.00 -12.30
N PHE A 59 -15.68 -12.30 -11.09
CA PHE A 59 -14.43 -11.73 -10.60
C PHE A 59 -13.23 -12.06 -11.49
N PHE A 60 -13.13 -13.30 -11.97
CA PHE A 60 -12.04 -13.76 -12.85
C PHE A 60 -12.31 -13.55 -14.35
N LYS A 61 -13.38 -12.83 -14.72
CA LYS A 61 -13.58 -12.49 -16.12
C LYS A 61 -12.50 -11.51 -16.61
N ALA A 62 -12.10 -11.66 -17.88
CA ALA A 62 -11.07 -10.83 -18.50
C ALA A 62 -11.36 -9.33 -18.38
N MET A 63 -12.64 -8.94 -18.47
CA MET A 63 -13.09 -7.55 -18.31
C MET A 63 -12.81 -7.04 -16.90
N THR A 64 -13.13 -7.81 -15.87
CA THR A 64 -12.89 -7.44 -14.45
C THR A 64 -11.40 -7.35 -14.17
N LEU A 65 -10.62 -8.34 -14.62
CA LEU A 65 -9.17 -8.34 -14.45
C LEU A 65 -8.51 -7.15 -15.15
N SER A 66 -8.97 -6.82 -16.38
CA SER A 66 -8.48 -5.64 -17.09
C SER A 66 -8.76 -4.35 -16.31
N THR A 67 -9.95 -4.20 -15.75
CA THR A 67 -10.32 -3.03 -14.92
C THR A 67 -9.46 -2.95 -13.64
N ILE A 68 -9.26 -4.08 -12.97
CA ILE A 68 -8.40 -4.15 -11.78
C ILE A 68 -6.96 -3.76 -12.13
N LEU A 69 -6.41 -4.30 -13.23
CA LEU A 69 -5.05 -3.98 -13.68
C LEU A 69 -4.89 -2.49 -14.04
N GLN A 70 -5.89 -1.87 -14.66
CA GLN A 70 -5.87 -0.44 -14.95
C GLN A 70 -5.81 0.39 -13.65
N GLN A 71 -6.61 0.05 -12.65
CA GLN A 71 -6.61 0.74 -11.36
C GLN A 71 -5.27 0.53 -10.62
N ILE A 72 -4.74 -0.70 -10.61
CA ILE A 72 -3.44 -1.01 -10.02
C ILE A 72 -2.32 -0.22 -10.71
N ALA A 73 -2.36 -0.07 -12.03
CA ALA A 73 -1.35 0.67 -12.78
C ALA A 73 -1.33 2.14 -12.36
N ILE A 74 -2.49 2.78 -12.20
CA ILE A 74 -2.59 4.17 -11.74
C ILE A 74 -2.02 4.33 -10.33
N VAL A 75 -2.47 3.51 -9.39
CA VAL A 75 -2.00 3.54 -7.99
C VAL A 75 -0.51 3.19 -7.92
N GLY A 76 -0.06 2.23 -8.73
CA GLY A 76 1.34 1.80 -8.78
C GLY A 76 2.27 2.91 -9.25
N ILE A 77 1.92 3.66 -10.30
CA ILE A 77 2.72 4.78 -10.79
C ILE A 77 2.82 5.88 -9.73
N ILE A 78 1.69 6.23 -9.10
CA ILE A 78 1.66 7.23 -8.01
C ILE A 78 2.48 6.72 -6.81
N GLY A 79 2.36 5.45 -6.46
CA GLY A 79 3.11 4.82 -5.37
C GLY A 79 4.61 4.81 -5.61
N CYS A 80 5.07 4.54 -6.84
CA CYS A 80 6.48 4.63 -7.20
C CYS A 80 7.01 6.06 -7.05
N ALA A 81 6.27 7.06 -7.52
CA ALA A 81 6.64 8.46 -7.36
C ALA A 81 6.71 8.86 -5.86
N GLN A 82 5.72 8.47 -5.09
CA GLN A 82 5.68 8.73 -3.64
C GLN A 82 6.81 8.04 -2.88
N THR A 83 7.22 6.85 -3.31
CA THR A 83 8.36 6.14 -2.70
C THR A 83 9.64 6.96 -2.81
N VAL A 84 9.89 7.61 -3.94
CA VAL A 84 11.06 8.49 -4.11
C VAL A 84 11.02 9.66 -3.12
N VAL A 85 9.84 10.26 -2.92
CA VAL A 85 9.67 11.36 -1.96
C VAL A 85 9.90 10.88 -0.53
N ILE A 86 9.37 9.73 -0.16
CA ILE A 86 9.55 9.16 1.19
C ILE A 86 11.03 8.84 1.46
N LEU A 87 11.78 8.35 0.47
CA LEU A 87 13.22 8.10 0.59
C LEU A 87 14.03 9.37 0.87
N THR A 88 13.53 10.53 0.51
CA THR A 88 14.12 11.84 0.85
C THR A 88 13.63 12.39 2.18
N ALA A 89 13.00 11.56 3.02
CA ALA A 89 12.39 11.92 4.31
C ALA A 89 11.29 13.01 4.21
N GLY A 90 10.64 13.12 3.05
CA GLY A 90 9.51 14.00 2.81
C GLY A 90 8.18 13.25 2.75
N ILE A 91 7.08 13.98 2.94
CA ILE A 91 5.72 13.49 2.69
C ILE A 91 5.08 14.49 1.73
N ASP A 92 4.87 14.10 0.47
CA ASP A 92 4.21 14.98 -0.50
C ASP A 92 2.70 14.72 -0.53
N LEU A 93 1.94 15.60 0.09
CA LEU A 93 0.48 15.55 0.09
C LEU A 93 -0.13 16.11 -1.20
N SER A 94 0.66 16.78 -2.03
CA SER A 94 0.18 17.42 -3.27
C SER A 94 0.03 16.41 -4.43
N VAL A 95 0.67 15.25 -4.37
CA VAL A 95 0.69 14.27 -5.46
C VAL A 95 -0.72 13.86 -5.90
N GLY A 96 -1.62 13.62 -4.96
CA GLY A 96 -3.02 13.29 -5.24
C GLY A 96 -3.77 14.44 -5.92
N ALA A 97 -3.59 15.66 -5.44
CA ALA A 97 -4.22 16.85 -6.00
C ALA A 97 -3.73 17.12 -7.43
N ILE A 98 -2.42 17.01 -7.68
CA ILE A 98 -1.81 17.17 -9.01
C ILE A 98 -2.33 16.11 -9.97
N ALA A 99 -2.43 14.86 -9.55
CA ALA A 99 -2.94 13.75 -10.36
C ALA A 99 -4.40 13.99 -10.77
N VAL A 100 -5.27 14.36 -9.81
CA VAL A 100 -6.67 14.67 -10.07
C VAL A 100 -6.81 15.88 -10.98
N PHE A 101 -6.12 16.98 -10.68
CA PHE A 101 -6.16 18.19 -11.50
C PHE A 101 -5.74 17.92 -12.95
N SER A 102 -4.61 17.25 -13.16
CA SER A 102 -4.12 16.90 -14.50
C SER A 102 -5.12 16.01 -15.25
N SER A 103 -5.73 15.02 -14.56
CA SER A 103 -6.71 14.12 -15.17
C SER A 103 -7.98 14.86 -15.58
N VAL A 104 -8.51 15.73 -14.72
CA VAL A 104 -9.70 16.54 -15.02
C VAL A 104 -9.43 17.48 -16.19
N LEU A 105 -8.25 18.11 -16.21
CA LEU A 105 -7.87 19.01 -17.28
C LEU A 105 -7.78 18.28 -18.63
N MET A 106 -7.10 17.12 -18.69
CA MET A 106 -7.06 16.29 -19.90
C MET A 106 -8.46 15.90 -20.39
N GLY A 107 -9.33 15.50 -19.46
CA GLY A 107 -10.73 15.19 -19.77
C GLY A 107 -11.49 16.39 -20.35
N GLN A 108 -11.39 17.55 -19.72
CA GLN A 108 -12.03 18.77 -20.20
C GLN A 108 -11.51 19.20 -21.58
N MET A 109 -10.20 19.13 -21.81
CA MET A 109 -9.60 19.45 -23.11
C MET A 109 -10.15 18.57 -24.21
N THR A 110 -10.30 17.28 -23.96
CA THR A 110 -10.78 16.33 -24.98
C THR A 110 -12.30 16.44 -25.17
N PHE A 111 -13.09 16.40 -24.08
CA PHE A 111 -14.54 16.32 -24.19
C PHE A 111 -15.22 17.66 -24.45
N ARG A 112 -14.70 18.76 -23.90
CA ARG A 112 -15.32 20.07 -24.01
C ARG A 112 -14.74 20.92 -25.14
N TYR A 113 -13.46 20.85 -25.37
CA TYR A 113 -12.75 21.66 -26.38
C TYR A 113 -12.38 20.90 -27.64
N GLY A 114 -12.69 19.59 -27.72
CA GLY A 114 -12.41 18.77 -28.90
C GLY A 114 -10.95 18.56 -29.22
N ILE A 115 -10.05 18.79 -28.25
CA ILE A 115 -8.62 18.58 -28.46
C ILE A 115 -8.33 17.08 -28.59
N PRO A 116 -7.53 16.65 -29.59
CA PRO A 116 -7.18 15.23 -29.75
C PRO A 116 -6.54 14.68 -28.46
N ALA A 117 -6.98 13.48 -28.05
CA ALA A 117 -6.55 12.84 -26.82
C ALA A 117 -5.02 12.76 -26.64
N PRO A 118 -4.20 12.43 -27.67
CA PRO A 118 -2.75 12.44 -27.54
C PRO A 118 -2.17 13.81 -27.14
N LEU A 119 -2.73 14.89 -27.69
CA LEU A 119 -2.29 16.24 -27.38
C LEU A 119 -2.72 16.64 -25.96
N ALA A 120 -3.94 16.29 -25.56
CA ALA A 120 -4.42 16.51 -24.19
C ALA A 120 -3.55 15.79 -23.16
N ILE A 121 -3.10 14.56 -23.46
CA ILE A 121 -2.18 13.79 -22.60
C ILE A 121 -0.83 14.51 -22.46
N VAL A 122 -0.24 14.97 -23.55
CA VAL A 122 1.05 15.70 -23.51
C VAL A 122 0.94 16.97 -22.69
N ILE A 123 -0.15 17.72 -22.86
CA ILE A 123 -0.40 18.96 -22.09
C ILE A 123 -0.61 18.61 -20.60
N GLY A 124 -1.40 17.59 -20.29
CA GLY A 124 -1.64 17.16 -18.91
C GLY A 124 -0.35 16.71 -18.19
N LEU A 125 0.50 15.94 -18.87
CA LEU A 125 1.82 15.55 -18.37
C LEU A 125 2.71 16.77 -18.14
N GLY A 126 2.73 17.71 -19.08
CA GLY A 126 3.50 18.96 -18.96
C GLY A 126 3.06 19.79 -17.76
N LEU A 127 1.76 19.94 -17.55
CA LEU A 127 1.21 20.67 -16.40
C LEU A 127 1.48 19.96 -15.08
N GLY A 128 1.29 18.65 -15.01
CA GLY A 128 1.61 17.87 -13.82
C GLY A 128 3.10 17.98 -13.45
N THR A 129 3.99 17.92 -14.45
CA THR A 129 5.43 18.11 -14.28
C THR A 129 5.75 19.52 -13.79
N LEU A 130 5.13 20.53 -14.37
CA LEU A 130 5.33 21.93 -13.98
C LEU A 130 4.90 22.17 -12.53
N MET A 131 3.73 21.67 -12.15
CA MET A 131 3.23 21.80 -10.77
C MET A 131 4.14 21.07 -9.77
N GLY A 132 4.57 19.85 -10.10
CA GLY A 132 5.52 19.11 -9.28
C GLY A 132 6.89 19.81 -9.18
N PHE A 133 7.37 20.41 -10.27
CA PHE A 133 8.60 21.19 -10.27
C PHE A 133 8.49 22.42 -9.37
N ILE A 134 7.39 23.17 -9.45
CA ILE A 134 7.14 24.36 -8.61
C ILE A 134 7.12 23.93 -7.14
N ASN A 135 6.39 22.86 -6.81
CA ASN A 135 6.31 22.35 -5.45
C ASN A 135 7.69 21.91 -4.92
N GLY A 136 8.42 21.11 -5.70
CA GLY A 136 9.78 20.70 -5.34
C GLY A 136 10.75 21.86 -5.18
N TYR A 137 10.64 22.89 -6.03
CA TYR A 137 11.46 24.10 -5.92
C TYR A 137 11.17 24.88 -4.63
N LEU A 138 9.90 25.03 -4.26
CA LEU A 138 9.50 25.69 -3.01
C LEU A 138 10.04 24.95 -1.78
N ILE A 139 9.94 23.63 -1.77
CA ILE A 139 10.47 22.79 -0.67
C ILE A 139 12.00 22.91 -0.60
N ALA A 140 12.70 22.76 -1.73
CA ALA A 140 14.15 22.70 -1.77
C ALA A 140 14.82 24.07 -1.51
N LYS A 141 14.27 25.16 -2.07
CA LYS A 141 14.87 26.49 -1.99
C LYS A 141 14.32 27.33 -0.85
N ILE A 142 13.02 27.29 -0.62
CA ILE A 142 12.34 28.11 0.40
C ILE A 142 12.25 27.37 1.74
N LYS A 143 12.59 26.07 1.75
CA LYS A 143 12.55 25.20 2.94
C LYS A 143 11.17 25.16 3.60
N LEU A 144 10.12 25.21 2.77
CA LEU A 144 8.77 24.97 3.23
C LEU A 144 8.65 23.50 3.68
N PRO A 145 7.88 23.21 4.72
CA PRO A 145 7.58 21.81 5.05
C PRO A 145 6.83 21.15 3.88
N PRO A 146 7.15 19.90 3.57
CA PRO A 146 6.49 19.14 2.52
C PRO A 146 5.03 18.85 2.85
#